data_7fbe7a328e72e4c86172e5eac6b9ed23
#
_entry.id   7fbe7a328e72e4c86172e5eac6b9ed23
#
_cell.length_a   1.000
_cell.length_b   1.000
_cell.length_c   1.000
_cell.angle_alpha   90.00
_cell.angle_beta   90.00
_cell.angle_gamma   90.00
#
_symmetry.space_group_name_H-M   'P 1'
#
loop_
_entity.id
_entity.type
_entity.pdbx_description
1 polymer ?
#
loop_
_entity_poly.entity_id
_entity_poly.type
_entity_poly.pdbx_seq_one_letter_code
_entity_poly.pdbx_strand_id
1 'polypeptide(L)'
;MTSPASRPLGQYDWRRIAQDLDAQGWALLPALYAPADARALAVLQGLPDPLPAPLASLCTDLYARLLPVARAWASALDMDVSYPDDLPAYLQQNRLSGQSRSLSTIQRLHAPGYQPLLQHADGACVFPLRLIVLLSEPGVDFTGGELVMTEQRPRMQSRPMVLPLGLGDGVVIATSHRPVSGSQGVYRVTERQAVSRVRSGERVGLDLMLHDAP
;
A
#
# COMPACT_ATOMS: atom_id res chain seq x y z
N MET A 1 -1.26 -18.11 -22.12
CA MET A 1 -1.25 -17.92 -20.65
C MET A 1 -2.16 -16.75 -20.35
N THR A 2 -3.23 -16.96 -19.57
CA THR A 2 -4.10 -15.88 -19.10
C THR A 2 -3.31 -14.94 -18.19
N SER A 3 -3.46 -13.63 -18.37
CA SER A 3 -2.84 -12.66 -17.46
C SER A 3 -3.38 -12.83 -16.04
N PRO A 4 -2.52 -12.73 -15.00
CA PRO A 4 -2.96 -12.78 -13.60
C PRO A 4 -4.06 -11.76 -13.33
N ALA A 5 -5.19 -12.21 -12.83
CA ALA A 5 -6.36 -11.37 -12.58
C ALA A 5 -6.60 -11.23 -11.08
N SER A 6 -6.79 -9.99 -10.61
CA SER A 6 -7.22 -9.74 -9.24
C SER A 6 -8.72 -10.01 -9.09
N ARG A 7 -9.13 -10.34 -7.87
CA ARG A 7 -10.53 -10.35 -7.48
C ARG A 7 -11.13 -8.95 -7.70
N PRO A 8 -12.34 -8.84 -8.28
CA PRO A 8 -12.98 -7.54 -8.49
C PRO A 8 -13.13 -6.76 -7.18
N LEU A 9 -12.65 -5.52 -7.14
CA LEU A 9 -12.68 -4.69 -5.92
C LEU A 9 -14.11 -4.39 -5.44
N GLY A 10 -15.11 -4.46 -6.33
CA GLY A 10 -16.53 -4.32 -5.97
C GLY A 10 -17.07 -5.42 -5.04
N GLN A 11 -16.34 -6.52 -4.84
CA GLN A 11 -16.75 -7.62 -3.95
C GLN A 11 -16.31 -7.42 -2.49
N TYR A 12 -15.56 -6.35 -2.18
CA TYR A 12 -15.15 -6.03 -0.82
C TYR A 12 -16.11 -5.02 -0.17
N ASP A 13 -16.24 -5.09 1.15
CA ASP A 13 -16.98 -4.10 1.94
C ASP A 13 -16.13 -2.84 2.14
N TRP A 14 -16.25 -1.89 1.22
CA TRP A 14 -15.49 -0.63 1.25
C TRP A 14 -15.86 0.27 2.43
N ARG A 15 -17.06 0.12 3.02
CA ARG A 15 -17.41 0.82 4.26
C ARG A 15 -16.53 0.30 5.41
N ARG A 16 -16.41 -1.02 5.52
CA ARG A 16 -15.57 -1.64 6.54
C ARG A 16 -14.11 -1.31 6.33
N ILE A 17 -13.62 -1.38 5.09
CA ILE A 17 -12.25 -1.00 4.73
C ILE A 17 -11.94 0.44 5.15
N ALA A 18 -12.83 1.41 4.85
CA ALA A 18 -12.64 2.80 5.27
C ALA A 18 -12.57 2.93 6.80
N GLN A 19 -13.45 2.24 7.53
CA GLN A 19 -13.42 2.22 9.00
C GLN A 19 -12.10 1.65 9.54
N ASP A 20 -11.60 0.55 8.96
CA ASP A 20 -10.34 -0.05 9.39
C ASP A 20 -9.15 0.87 9.09
N LEU A 21 -9.13 1.55 7.93
CA LEU A 21 -8.13 2.56 7.57
C LEU A 21 -8.13 3.73 8.58
N ASP A 22 -9.30 4.23 8.94
CA ASP A 22 -9.43 5.32 9.93
C ASP A 22 -8.98 4.86 11.33
N ALA A 23 -9.30 3.62 11.72
CA ALA A 23 -9.02 3.11 13.05
C ALA A 23 -7.54 2.77 13.27
N GLN A 24 -6.89 2.13 12.28
CA GLN A 24 -5.57 1.53 12.45
C GLN A 24 -4.57 1.80 11.33
N GLY A 25 -4.96 2.53 10.28
CA GLY A 25 -4.07 2.89 9.16
C GLY A 25 -3.88 1.78 8.11
N TRP A 26 -4.57 0.64 8.24
CA TRP A 26 -4.52 -0.45 7.27
C TRP A 26 -5.83 -1.24 7.22
N ALA A 27 -6.09 -1.87 6.07
CA ALA A 27 -7.25 -2.75 5.87
C ALA A 27 -6.90 -3.89 4.92
N LEU A 28 -7.33 -5.12 5.26
CA LEU A 28 -7.09 -6.31 4.44
C LEU A 28 -8.03 -6.37 3.23
N LEU A 29 -7.49 -6.88 2.13
CA LEU A 29 -8.19 -7.37 0.94
C LEU A 29 -7.90 -8.88 0.80
N PRO A 30 -8.59 -9.75 1.54
CA PRO A 30 -8.29 -11.18 1.58
C PRO A 30 -8.48 -11.81 0.19
N ALA A 31 -7.57 -12.70 -0.20
CA ALA A 31 -7.57 -13.41 -1.47
C ALA A 31 -7.78 -12.45 -2.67
N LEU A 32 -7.03 -11.33 -2.69
CA LEU A 32 -7.05 -10.39 -3.81
C LEU A 32 -6.59 -11.05 -5.11
N TYR A 33 -5.62 -11.95 -4.99
CA TYR A 33 -5.22 -12.86 -6.06
C TYR A 33 -5.43 -14.30 -5.63
N ALA A 34 -5.91 -15.14 -6.54
CA ALA A 34 -5.87 -16.59 -6.34
C ALA A 34 -4.39 -17.03 -6.22
N PRO A 35 -4.08 -18.12 -5.49
CA PRO A 35 -2.70 -18.57 -5.32
C PRO A 35 -1.92 -18.74 -6.63
N ALA A 36 -2.56 -19.23 -7.69
CA ALA A 36 -1.95 -19.40 -9.01
C ALA A 36 -1.57 -18.06 -9.65
N ASP A 37 -2.45 -17.05 -9.54
CA ASP A 37 -2.21 -15.69 -10.07
C ASP A 37 -1.13 -14.95 -9.27
N ALA A 38 -1.14 -15.09 -7.93
CA ALA A 38 -0.10 -14.55 -7.07
C ALA A 38 1.28 -15.13 -7.43
N ARG A 39 1.38 -16.45 -7.62
CA ARG A 39 2.61 -17.11 -8.06
C ARG A 39 3.02 -16.71 -9.47
N ALA A 40 2.07 -16.45 -10.38
CA ALA A 40 2.37 -15.95 -11.72
C ALA A 40 2.95 -14.52 -11.68
N LEU A 41 2.48 -13.67 -10.77
CA LEU A 41 3.08 -12.35 -10.52
C LEU A 41 4.46 -12.47 -9.86
N ALA A 42 4.64 -13.44 -8.98
CA ALA A 42 5.90 -13.63 -8.27
C ALA A 42 7.09 -13.98 -9.19
N VAL A 43 6.87 -14.50 -10.41
CA VAL A 43 7.98 -14.79 -11.34
C VAL A 43 8.52 -13.55 -12.05
N LEU A 44 7.81 -12.42 -12.00
CA LEU A 44 8.27 -11.17 -12.60
C LEU A 44 9.50 -10.64 -11.84
N GLN A 45 10.52 -10.21 -12.57
CA GLN A 45 11.76 -9.67 -11.97
C GLN A 45 11.63 -8.17 -11.61
N GLY A 46 10.55 -7.53 -12.04
CA GLY A 46 10.24 -6.13 -11.80
C GLY A 46 8.94 -5.75 -12.49
N LEU A 47 8.50 -4.54 -12.29
CA LEU A 47 7.34 -3.99 -13.00
C LEU A 47 7.81 -3.11 -14.16
N PRO A 48 7.25 -3.28 -15.36
CA PRO A 48 7.51 -2.36 -16.46
C PRO A 48 6.81 -1.01 -16.18
N ASP A 49 7.35 0.03 -16.78
CA ASP A 49 6.72 1.34 -16.86
C ASP A 49 6.45 1.67 -18.33
N PRO A 50 5.18 1.81 -18.74
CA PRO A 50 3.96 1.77 -17.93
C PRO A 50 3.61 0.37 -17.39
N LEU A 51 2.82 0.36 -16.31
CA LEU A 51 2.31 -0.89 -15.71
C LEU A 51 1.50 -1.71 -16.74
N PRO A 52 1.58 -3.06 -16.67
CA PRO A 52 0.71 -3.93 -17.47
C PRO A 52 -0.77 -3.64 -17.23
N ALA A 53 -1.58 -3.77 -18.27
CA ALA A 53 -3.00 -3.41 -18.23
C ALA A 53 -3.78 -3.95 -17.00
N PRO A 54 -3.62 -5.21 -16.55
CA PRO A 54 -4.32 -5.68 -15.35
C PRO A 54 -3.95 -4.93 -14.08
N LEU A 55 -2.66 -4.58 -13.89
CA LEU A 55 -2.21 -3.81 -12.73
C LEU A 55 -2.61 -2.34 -12.84
N ALA A 56 -2.53 -1.76 -14.04
CA ALA A 56 -2.99 -0.38 -14.28
C ALA A 56 -4.50 -0.23 -13.99
N SER A 57 -5.32 -1.20 -14.43
CA SER A 57 -6.75 -1.23 -14.12
C SER A 57 -7.00 -1.36 -12.61
N LEU A 58 -6.28 -2.25 -11.93
CA LEU A 58 -6.36 -2.39 -10.47
C LEU A 58 -6.02 -1.07 -9.76
N CYS A 59 -4.96 -0.37 -10.17
CA CYS A 59 -4.60 0.94 -9.60
C CYS A 59 -5.70 1.98 -9.82
N THR A 60 -6.32 2.02 -11.03
CA THR A 60 -7.41 2.95 -11.35
C THR A 60 -8.64 2.67 -10.49
N ASP A 61 -9.06 1.42 -10.37
CA ASP A 61 -10.20 1.02 -9.56
C ASP A 61 -9.93 1.27 -8.06
N LEU A 62 -8.71 1.00 -7.60
CA LEU A 62 -8.29 1.22 -6.22
C LEU A 62 -8.28 2.71 -5.88
N TYR A 63 -7.74 3.55 -6.77
CA TYR A 63 -7.75 5.00 -6.59
C TYR A 63 -9.18 5.52 -6.40
N ALA A 64 -10.09 5.16 -7.30
CA ALA A 64 -11.48 5.59 -7.22
C ALA A 64 -12.16 5.19 -5.88
N ARG A 65 -11.84 3.99 -5.36
CA ARG A 65 -12.37 3.49 -4.08
C ARG A 65 -11.74 4.17 -2.86
N LEU A 66 -10.48 4.54 -2.92
CA LEU A 66 -9.74 5.16 -1.83
C LEU A 66 -9.85 6.68 -1.82
N LEU A 67 -10.24 7.30 -2.93
CA LEU A 67 -10.35 8.75 -3.08
C LEU A 67 -11.22 9.42 -1.99
N PRO A 68 -12.39 8.88 -1.59
CA PRO A 68 -13.17 9.45 -0.51
C PRO A 68 -12.41 9.48 0.83
N VAL A 69 -11.67 8.41 1.14
CA VAL A 69 -10.84 8.34 2.37
C VAL A 69 -9.70 9.34 2.30
N ALA A 70 -9.00 9.42 1.16
CA ALA A 70 -7.91 10.36 0.96
C ALA A 70 -8.37 11.83 1.15
N ARG A 71 -9.50 12.19 0.57
CA ARG A 71 -10.10 13.53 0.71
C ARG A 71 -10.54 13.81 2.14
N ALA A 72 -11.16 12.84 2.82
CA ALA A 72 -11.55 12.96 4.22
C ALA A 72 -10.34 13.16 5.13
N TRP A 73 -9.25 12.42 4.91
CA TRP A 73 -8.01 12.57 5.67
C TRP A 73 -7.34 13.92 5.44
N ALA A 74 -7.28 14.38 4.19
CA ALA A 74 -6.75 15.69 3.86
C ALA A 74 -7.53 16.82 4.56
N SER A 75 -8.85 16.76 4.50
CA SER A 75 -9.73 17.71 5.19
C SER A 75 -9.56 17.69 6.70
N ALA A 76 -9.49 16.48 7.30
CA ALA A 76 -9.34 16.31 8.74
C ALA A 76 -7.97 16.81 9.27
N LEU A 77 -6.94 16.82 8.43
CA LEU A 77 -5.60 17.32 8.76
C LEU A 77 -5.32 18.73 8.27
N ASP A 78 -6.33 19.43 7.74
CA ASP A 78 -6.24 20.79 7.19
C ASP A 78 -5.09 20.90 6.16
N MET A 79 -5.01 19.90 5.26
CA MET A 79 -3.98 19.86 4.23
C MET A 79 -4.45 20.56 2.96
N ASP A 80 -3.62 21.47 2.43
CA ASP A 80 -3.85 22.13 1.14
C ASP A 80 -3.39 21.20 0.00
N VAL A 81 -4.18 20.16 -0.25
CA VAL A 81 -3.94 19.19 -1.32
C VAL A 81 -5.22 18.95 -2.13
N SER A 82 -5.07 18.77 -3.42
CA SER A 82 -6.17 18.40 -4.32
C SER A 82 -5.95 17.01 -4.88
N TYR A 83 -6.97 16.17 -4.76
CA TYR A 83 -7.02 14.86 -5.38
C TYR A 83 -8.07 14.88 -6.50
N PRO A 84 -7.65 14.85 -7.81
CA PRO A 84 -8.55 14.72 -8.95
C PRO A 84 -9.46 13.50 -8.87
N ASP A 85 -10.53 13.48 -9.69
CA ASP A 85 -11.53 12.41 -9.63
C ASP A 85 -11.03 11.08 -10.19
N ASP A 86 -9.98 11.10 -11.00
CA ASP A 86 -9.39 9.90 -11.58
C ASP A 86 -7.86 9.85 -11.47
N LEU A 87 -7.30 8.64 -11.48
CA LEU A 87 -5.87 8.41 -11.35
C LEU A 87 -5.04 9.01 -12.49
N PRO A 88 -5.44 8.96 -13.78
CA PRO A 88 -4.70 9.60 -14.86
C PRO A 88 -4.51 11.11 -14.64
N ALA A 89 -5.56 11.83 -14.23
CA ALA A 89 -5.48 13.25 -13.91
C ALA A 89 -4.56 13.52 -12.71
N TYR A 90 -4.61 12.66 -11.68
CA TYR A 90 -3.70 12.76 -10.54
C TYR A 90 -2.23 12.50 -10.91
N LEU A 91 -1.94 11.49 -11.73
CA LEU A 91 -0.59 11.24 -12.22
C LEU A 91 -0.10 12.36 -13.16
N GLN A 92 -0.99 13.01 -13.91
CA GLN A 92 -0.63 14.21 -14.67
C GLN A 92 -0.23 15.37 -13.74
N GLN A 93 -0.97 15.58 -12.64
CA GLN A 93 -0.60 16.56 -11.61
C GLN A 93 0.77 16.24 -10.99
N ASN A 94 1.06 14.97 -10.71
CA ASN A 94 2.39 14.52 -10.24
C ASN A 94 3.49 14.96 -11.22
N ARG A 95 3.32 14.67 -12.53
CA ARG A 95 4.31 15.05 -13.57
C ARG A 95 4.53 16.55 -13.65
N LEU A 96 3.47 17.36 -13.55
CA LEU A 96 3.57 18.81 -13.51
C LEU A 96 4.32 19.33 -12.28
N SER A 97 4.34 18.55 -11.21
CA SER A 97 5.10 18.83 -9.98
C SER A 97 6.50 18.20 -9.98
N GLY A 98 6.98 17.68 -11.13
CA GLY A 98 8.30 17.07 -11.28
C GLY A 98 8.40 15.63 -10.74
N GLN A 99 7.26 14.97 -10.49
CA GLN A 99 7.18 13.58 -10.04
C GLN A 99 6.79 12.69 -11.21
N SER A 100 7.72 11.89 -11.73
CA SER A 100 7.50 11.06 -12.91
C SER A 100 8.05 9.64 -12.78
N ARG A 101 8.73 9.32 -11.68
CA ARG A 101 9.31 8.01 -11.44
C ARG A 101 8.33 7.13 -10.67
N SER A 102 7.86 6.05 -11.28
CA SER A 102 6.99 5.08 -10.62
C SER A 102 7.68 4.48 -9.39
N LEU A 103 6.94 4.41 -8.29
CA LEU A 103 7.35 3.76 -7.04
C LEU A 103 6.80 2.34 -6.91
N SER A 104 5.94 1.91 -7.83
CA SER A 104 5.40 0.55 -7.83
C SER A 104 6.50 -0.47 -8.12
N THR A 105 6.55 -1.56 -7.35
CA THR A 105 7.63 -2.53 -7.47
C THR A 105 7.23 -3.94 -7.04
N ILE A 106 7.97 -4.94 -7.53
CA ILE A 106 8.02 -6.27 -6.94
C ILE A 106 9.26 -6.33 -6.08
N GLN A 107 9.05 -6.45 -4.77
CA GLN A 107 10.12 -6.57 -3.79
C GLN A 107 10.44 -8.05 -3.55
N ARG A 108 11.74 -8.38 -3.63
CA ARG A 108 12.27 -9.71 -3.29
C ARG A 108 13.23 -9.59 -2.13
N LEU A 109 13.01 -10.36 -1.10
CA LEU A 109 13.86 -10.44 0.07
C LEU A 109 14.27 -11.88 0.32
N HIS A 110 15.54 -12.18 0.04
CA HIS A 110 16.16 -13.46 0.41
C HIS A 110 16.65 -13.42 1.86
N ALA A 111 16.71 -14.55 2.52
CA ALA A 111 17.35 -14.65 3.83
C ALA A 111 18.85 -14.30 3.75
N PRO A 112 19.38 -13.48 4.69
CA PRO A 112 18.77 -12.88 5.87
C PRO A 112 18.24 -11.44 5.66
N GLY A 113 17.76 -11.10 4.47
CA GLY A 113 17.30 -9.76 4.09
C GLY A 113 16.12 -9.26 4.91
N TYR A 114 15.96 -7.95 4.94
CA TYR A 114 14.85 -7.24 5.59
C TYR A 114 14.63 -5.90 4.89
N GLN A 115 13.50 -5.25 5.15
CA GLN A 115 13.27 -3.85 4.76
C GLN A 115 13.18 -3.01 6.02
N PRO A 116 14.02 -1.96 6.17
CA PRO A 116 13.93 -1.07 7.33
C PRO A 116 12.61 -0.30 7.35
N LEU A 117 12.31 0.36 8.46
CA LEU A 117 11.16 1.25 8.57
C LEU A 117 11.28 2.41 7.58
N LEU A 118 10.32 2.51 6.68
CA LEU A 118 10.24 3.50 5.62
C LEU A 118 8.92 4.26 5.67
N GLN A 119 8.95 5.46 5.06
CA GLN A 119 7.79 6.20 4.55
C GLN A 119 7.99 6.47 3.07
N HIS A 120 6.92 6.61 2.32
CA HIS A 120 6.97 7.06 0.92
C HIS A 120 6.22 8.39 0.83
N ALA A 121 6.87 9.45 1.34
CA ALA A 121 6.30 10.79 1.45
C ALA A 121 7.10 11.83 0.66
N ASP A 122 7.93 11.39 -0.29
CA ASP A 122 8.76 12.27 -1.09
C ASP A 122 7.94 12.89 -2.23
N GLY A 123 8.06 14.21 -2.38
CA GLY A 123 7.38 14.97 -3.42
C GLY A 123 6.22 15.83 -2.92
N ALA A 124 5.71 16.70 -3.80
CA ALA A 124 4.60 17.61 -3.53
C ALA A 124 3.23 16.92 -3.59
N CYS A 125 3.12 15.85 -4.40
CA CYS A 125 1.90 15.09 -4.62
C CYS A 125 2.04 13.70 -4.02
N VAL A 126 1.54 13.50 -2.80
CA VAL A 126 1.56 12.19 -2.11
C VAL A 126 0.13 11.70 -1.92
N PHE A 127 -0.21 10.55 -2.53
CA PHE A 127 -1.47 9.88 -2.21
C PHE A 127 -1.33 9.15 -0.87
N PRO A 128 -2.27 9.32 0.08
CA PRO A 128 -2.06 8.89 1.46
C PRO A 128 -2.17 7.36 1.67
N LEU A 129 -2.54 6.61 0.63
CA LEU A 129 -2.83 5.18 0.70
C LEU A 129 -2.17 4.43 -0.45
N ARG A 130 -1.77 3.17 -0.22
CA ARG A 130 -1.18 2.28 -1.21
C ARG A 130 -1.56 0.84 -0.96
N LEU A 131 -1.34 -0.03 -1.94
CA LEU A 131 -1.63 -1.47 -1.85
C LEU A 131 -0.33 -2.27 -1.79
N ILE A 132 -0.25 -3.19 -0.83
CA ILE A 132 0.78 -4.23 -0.79
C ILE A 132 0.09 -5.59 -0.95
N VAL A 133 0.66 -6.48 -1.75
CA VAL A 133 0.18 -7.86 -1.94
C VAL A 133 1.30 -8.83 -1.62
N LEU A 134 1.02 -9.88 -0.86
CA LEU A 134 1.98 -10.95 -0.62
C LEU A 134 1.89 -12.00 -1.72
N LEU A 135 3.00 -12.23 -2.44
CA LEU A 135 3.09 -13.11 -3.59
C LEU A 135 3.79 -14.45 -3.31
N SER A 136 4.28 -14.64 -2.09
CA SER A 136 4.91 -15.87 -1.60
C SER A 136 4.20 -16.37 -0.34
N GLU A 137 4.29 -17.66 -0.06
CA GLU A 137 3.51 -18.33 0.99
C GLU A 137 4.31 -18.43 2.30
N PRO A 138 3.84 -17.78 3.39
CA PRO A 138 4.49 -17.88 4.69
C PRO A 138 4.53 -19.33 5.19
N GLY A 139 5.70 -19.75 5.71
CA GLY A 139 5.92 -21.11 6.20
C GLY A 139 6.24 -22.13 5.11
N VAL A 140 6.05 -21.80 3.83
CA VAL A 140 6.37 -22.67 2.67
C VAL A 140 7.53 -22.08 1.87
N ASP A 141 7.37 -20.88 1.32
CA ASP A 141 8.38 -20.21 0.49
C ASP A 141 9.41 -19.45 1.33
N PHE A 142 9.01 -18.99 2.51
CA PHE A 142 9.87 -18.24 3.44
C PHE A 142 9.39 -18.35 4.89
N THR A 143 10.28 -18.02 5.84
CA THR A 143 9.94 -17.83 7.26
C THR A 143 10.49 -16.47 7.76
N GLY A 144 9.87 -15.90 8.80
CA GLY A 144 10.09 -14.50 9.15
C GLY A 144 9.45 -13.58 8.09
N GLY A 145 10.02 -12.43 7.83
CA GLY A 145 9.58 -11.54 6.74
C GLY A 145 8.16 -10.99 6.92
N GLU A 146 7.69 -10.85 8.14
CA GLU A 146 6.38 -10.27 8.46
C GLU A 146 6.33 -8.80 8.01
N LEU A 147 5.20 -8.38 7.44
CA LEU A 147 4.92 -6.97 7.19
C LEU A 147 4.57 -6.29 8.51
N VAL A 148 5.35 -5.28 8.87
CA VAL A 148 5.21 -4.53 10.12
C VAL A 148 4.88 -3.08 9.80
N MET A 149 3.90 -2.52 10.50
CA MET A 149 3.65 -1.09 10.54
C MET A 149 3.96 -0.53 11.93
N THR A 150 4.32 0.73 11.99
CA THR A 150 4.44 1.46 13.25
C THR A 150 3.62 2.74 13.19
N GLU A 151 2.78 2.95 14.21
CA GLU A 151 2.08 4.20 14.45
C GLU A 151 2.86 5.04 15.46
N GLN A 152 3.23 6.25 15.08
CA GLN A 152 3.87 7.22 15.96
C GLN A 152 2.91 8.37 16.26
N ARG A 153 2.40 8.42 17.48
CA ARG A 153 1.61 9.54 18.00
C ARG A 153 2.52 10.62 18.56
N PRO A 154 2.09 11.90 18.53
CA PRO A 154 2.86 12.98 19.13
C PRO A 154 3.20 12.68 20.60
N ARG A 155 4.48 12.80 20.99
CA ARG A 155 5.00 12.60 22.35
C ARG A 155 4.79 11.20 22.95
N MET A 156 4.50 10.19 22.11
CA MET A 156 4.35 8.80 22.54
C MET A 156 5.37 7.91 21.84
N GLN A 157 5.61 6.73 22.42
CA GLN A 157 6.42 5.70 21.77
C GLN A 157 5.69 5.14 20.53
N SER A 158 6.48 4.69 19.54
CA SER A 158 5.94 4.02 18.36
C SER A 158 5.26 2.70 18.76
N ARG A 159 4.07 2.50 18.22
CA ARG A 159 3.28 1.27 18.41
C ARG A 159 3.45 0.36 17.19
N PRO A 160 4.12 -0.79 17.29
CA PRO A 160 4.25 -1.73 16.19
C PRO A 160 2.97 -2.56 16.02
N MET A 161 2.67 -2.91 14.75
CA MET A 161 1.59 -3.78 14.33
C MET A 161 2.14 -4.76 13.30
N VAL A 162 1.82 -6.05 13.44
CA VAL A 162 2.16 -7.08 12.46
C VAL A 162 0.91 -7.37 11.64
N LEU A 163 1.02 -7.25 10.32
CA LEU A 163 -0.11 -7.43 9.42
C LEU A 163 -0.18 -8.90 8.97
N PRO A 164 -1.34 -9.58 9.18
CA PRO A 164 -1.48 -11.02 8.93
C PRO A 164 -1.79 -11.29 7.46
N LEU A 165 -0.76 -11.36 6.62
CA LEU A 165 -0.91 -11.65 5.19
C LEU A 165 -0.61 -13.11 4.87
N GLY A 166 -1.50 -13.75 4.11
CA GLY A 166 -1.28 -14.99 3.40
C GLY A 166 -0.95 -14.78 1.92
N LEU A 167 -0.62 -15.88 1.21
CA LEU A 167 -0.40 -15.83 -0.24
C LEU A 167 -1.61 -15.30 -1.00
N GLY A 168 -1.40 -14.26 -1.79
CA GLY A 168 -2.45 -13.61 -2.59
C GLY A 168 -3.29 -12.57 -1.83
N ASP A 169 -3.09 -12.42 -0.52
CA ASP A 169 -3.74 -11.35 0.24
C ASP A 169 -3.16 -9.98 -0.11
N GLY A 170 -4.04 -9.01 -0.27
CA GLY A 170 -3.70 -7.61 -0.35
C GLY A 170 -3.97 -6.89 0.98
N VAL A 171 -3.25 -5.81 1.21
CA VAL A 171 -3.51 -4.86 2.30
C VAL A 171 -3.35 -3.44 1.79
N VAL A 172 -4.36 -2.63 2.00
CA VAL A 172 -4.23 -1.18 1.84
C VAL A 172 -3.65 -0.61 3.12
N ILE A 173 -2.61 0.21 3.01
CA ILE A 173 -1.94 0.84 4.14
C ILE A 173 -1.80 2.34 3.95
N ALA A 174 -1.71 3.08 5.06
CA ALA A 174 -1.31 4.47 5.05
C ALA A 174 0.15 4.60 4.54
N THR A 175 0.37 5.54 3.61
CA THR A 175 1.68 5.78 2.99
C THR A 175 2.63 6.49 3.96
N SER A 176 2.11 7.47 4.73
CA SER A 176 2.94 8.27 5.63
C SER A 176 2.20 8.82 6.84
N HIS A 177 1.05 9.43 6.64
CA HIS A 177 0.29 10.10 7.70
C HIS A 177 -1.20 9.78 7.61
N ARG A 178 -1.86 9.76 8.77
CA ARG A 178 -3.32 9.71 8.84
C ARG A 178 -3.85 10.57 9.99
N PRO A 179 -5.12 11.00 9.94
CA PRO A 179 -5.78 11.63 11.08
C PRO A 179 -6.14 10.61 12.16
N VAL A 180 -6.06 11.02 13.41
CA VAL A 180 -6.61 10.28 14.54
C VAL A 180 -7.42 11.24 15.41
N SER A 181 -8.64 10.83 15.77
CA SER A 181 -9.47 11.59 16.69
C SER A 181 -8.99 11.40 18.13
N GLY A 182 -8.81 12.48 18.84
CA GLY A 182 -8.47 12.50 20.25
C GLY A 182 -9.44 13.37 21.05
N SER A 183 -9.24 13.47 22.36
CA SER A 183 -10.09 14.25 23.25
C SER A 183 -10.08 15.76 22.98
N GLN A 184 -9.04 16.26 22.32
CA GLN A 184 -8.87 17.69 22.01
C GLN A 184 -8.95 17.98 20.50
N GLY A 185 -9.53 17.06 19.71
CA GLY A 185 -9.66 17.21 18.25
C GLY A 185 -8.84 16.18 17.47
N VAL A 186 -8.71 16.42 16.18
CA VAL A 186 -7.95 15.54 15.27
C VAL A 186 -6.47 15.91 15.32
N TYR A 187 -5.61 14.91 15.36
CA TYR A 187 -4.16 15.08 15.26
C TYR A 187 -3.56 14.12 14.23
N ARG A 188 -2.40 14.48 13.70
CA ARG A 188 -1.66 13.70 12.74
C ARG A 188 -0.83 12.64 13.43
N VAL A 189 -0.92 11.38 12.99
CA VAL A 189 0.03 10.32 13.33
C VAL A 189 0.92 10.01 12.14
N THR A 190 2.14 9.56 12.45
CA THR A 190 3.11 9.12 11.45
C THR A 190 3.09 7.62 11.37
N GLU A 191 2.85 7.11 10.16
CA GLU A 191 2.89 5.69 9.85
C GLU A 191 4.18 5.37 9.10
N ARG A 192 4.82 4.26 9.48
CA ARG A 192 5.96 3.70 8.76
C ARG A 192 5.75 2.21 8.60
N GLN A 193 6.35 1.65 7.57
CA GLN A 193 6.32 0.22 7.32
C GLN A 193 7.71 -0.38 7.23
N ALA A 194 7.80 -1.66 7.53
CA ALA A 194 9.00 -2.48 7.41
C ALA A 194 8.62 -3.89 6.99
N VAL A 195 9.60 -4.65 6.51
CA VAL A 195 9.51 -6.11 6.47
C VAL A 195 10.55 -6.64 7.42
N SER A 196 10.12 -7.48 8.37
CA SER A 196 11.02 -8.10 9.34
C SER A 196 12.05 -9.00 8.64
N ARG A 197 13.08 -9.43 9.37
CA ARG A 197 14.12 -10.30 8.79
C ARG A 197 13.51 -11.60 8.26
N VAL A 198 13.75 -11.89 6.98
CA VAL A 198 13.52 -13.22 6.38
C VAL A 198 14.54 -14.17 6.99
N ARG A 199 14.07 -15.25 7.59
CA ARG A 199 14.92 -16.23 8.28
C ARG A 199 15.34 -17.38 7.36
N SER A 200 14.46 -17.75 6.42
CA SER A 200 14.72 -18.76 5.39
C SER A 200 13.92 -18.46 4.13
N GLY A 201 14.41 -18.92 2.97
CA GLY A 201 13.72 -18.81 1.70
C GLY A 201 13.70 -17.40 1.09
N GLU A 202 12.68 -17.13 0.27
CA GLU A 202 12.49 -15.86 -0.43
C GLU A 202 11.06 -15.34 -0.22
N ARG A 203 10.97 -14.13 0.34
CA ARG A 203 9.72 -13.37 0.40
C ARG A 203 9.55 -12.50 -0.84
N VAL A 204 8.42 -12.64 -1.53
CA VAL A 204 8.07 -11.80 -2.69
C VAL A 204 6.79 -11.02 -2.37
N GLY A 205 6.84 -9.71 -2.59
CA GLY A 205 5.68 -8.81 -2.42
C GLY A 205 5.55 -7.87 -3.61
N LEU A 206 4.31 -7.50 -3.92
CA LEU A 206 3.98 -6.45 -4.88
C LEU A 206 3.58 -5.21 -4.07
N ASP A 207 4.21 -4.06 -4.35
CA ASP A 207 3.85 -2.76 -3.80
C ASP A 207 3.34 -1.89 -4.95
N LEU A 208 2.08 -1.44 -4.86
CA LEU A 208 1.45 -0.56 -5.86
C LEU A 208 1.20 0.81 -5.23
N MET A 209 1.96 1.79 -5.71
CA MET A 209 1.81 3.19 -5.34
C MET A 209 0.84 3.89 -6.28
N LEU A 210 0.08 4.84 -5.73
CA LEU A 210 -0.89 5.64 -6.49
C LEU A 210 -0.38 7.07 -6.77
N HIS A 211 0.92 7.30 -6.56
CA HIS A 211 1.64 8.52 -6.92
C HIS A 211 3.06 8.19 -7.35
N ASP A 212 3.67 9.08 -8.10
CA ASP A 212 5.05 8.97 -8.55
C ASP A 212 6.00 9.77 -7.65
N ALA A 213 7.30 9.43 -7.67
CA ALA A 213 8.37 10.19 -7.01
C ALA A 213 9.02 11.20 -7.95
N PRO A 214 9.74 12.17 -7.38
CA PRO A 214 10.61 13.09 -8.13
C PRO A 214 11.69 12.38 -8.93
#